data_b703e18b6883445e30b7746e3131f7b8
#
_entry.id   b703e18b6883445e30b7746e3131f7b8
#
_cell.length_a   1.000
_cell.length_b   1.000
_cell.length_c   1.000
_cell.angle_alpha   90.00
_cell.angle_beta   90.00
_cell.angle_gamma   90.00
#
_symmetry.space_group_name_H-M   'P 1'
#
loop_
_entity.id
_entity.type
_entity.pdbx_description
1 polymer ?
#
loop_
_entity_poly.entity_id
_entity_poly.type
_entity_poly.pdbx_seq_one_letter_code
_entity_poly.pdbx_strand_id
1 'polypeptide(L)'
;MSLRPIPARLLSVALWAAAGVACSRSAAPAAPLTVAATAQVSGTTQLLIAVHAVDDSVVWASGARGTVIRTTDGGAHWTAMRVPGADSLQFRDVHAVDARTAWVLSIGNGAMSRIYRTDDGGATWTRQFTNPDANAFYDCLEFWDARRGLAIGDAIGTEMAVLRTDDGGAHWTRIAPSSLPRAQANEGSFAASGTCIAMHASGRAWIVMNSPAASRLIRTADFGRTWALETLPITTREGSGTQSVIFRDARHGMVLGGGYQVRPGDTLIAVTEDGGDTWVPRGAPAFKVGTWGGSWVPGARTPTAVAVGPSGSAWTRDEGRTWIAIDTLNYWSVGFSSRRTGWAVGTQGRVTRLVGW
;
A
#
# COMPACT_ATOMS: atom_id res chain seq x y z
N MET A 1 23.88 75.10 68.66
CA MET A 1 24.72 73.99 68.13
C MET A 1 24.13 73.58 66.82
N SER A 2 24.72 74.08 65.74
CA SER A 2 24.22 74.00 64.40
C SER A 2 24.92 72.83 63.66
N LEU A 3 24.20 71.85 63.16
CA LEU A 3 24.72 70.80 62.30
C LEU A 3 24.37 71.11 60.85
N ARG A 4 25.42 71.28 60.06
CA ARG A 4 25.31 71.48 58.59
C ARG A 4 25.07 70.17 57.87
N PRO A 5 24.28 70.15 56.79
CA PRO A 5 24.09 68.94 55.96
C PRO A 5 25.22 68.72 54.93
N ILE A 6 25.57 67.48 54.71
CA ILE A 6 26.57 67.03 53.73
C ILE A 6 25.84 66.81 52.34
N PRO A 7 26.39 67.22 51.17
CA PRO A 7 25.75 67.07 49.90
C PRO A 7 25.95 65.62 49.34
N ALA A 8 24.86 65.02 48.91
CA ALA A 8 24.86 63.75 48.23
C ALA A 8 25.42 63.89 46.80
N ARG A 9 26.47 63.11 46.45
CA ARG A 9 26.96 62.98 45.12
C ARG A 9 26.09 61.98 44.37
N LEU A 10 25.45 62.39 43.24
CA LEU A 10 24.79 61.55 42.25
C LEU A 10 25.85 60.86 41.41
N LEU A 11 25.92 59.55 41.51
CA LEU A 11 26.65 58.72 40.55
C LEU A 11 25.72 58.47 39.37
N SER A 12 26.05 59.00 38.19
CA SER A 12 25.38 58.65 36.92
C SER A 12 25.95 57.35 36.39
N VAL A 13 25.17 56.29 36.42
CA VAL A 13 25.48 55.02 35.75
C VAL A 13 24.99 55.09 34.29
N ALA A 14 25.91 55.19 33.36
CA ALA A 14 25.61 55.10 31.92
C ALA A 14 25.38 53.63 31.54
N LEU A 15 24.13 53.23 31.24
CA LEU A 15 23.83 51.93 30.62
C LEU A 15 24.17 52.00 29.14
N TRP A 16 25.17 51.25 28.74
CA TRP A 16 25.43 50.94 27.35
C TRP A 16 24.49 49.78 26.92
N ALA A 17 23.47 50.09 26.13
CA ALA A 17 22.65 49.07 25.44
C ALA A 17 23.43 48.56 24.22
N ALA A 18 24.01 47.36 24.33
CA ALA A 18 24.56 46.65 23.18
C ALA A 18 23.39 46.07 22.34
N ALA A 19 23.10 46.73 21.23
CA ALA A 19 22.16 46.19 20.24
C ALA A 19 22.83 45.02 19.50
N GLY A 20 22.55 43.79 19.96
CA GLY A 20 22.93 42.58 19.25
C GLY A 20 22.14 42.44 17.96
N VAL A 21 22.77 42.68 16.81
CA VAL A 21 22.21 42.34 15.49
C VAL A 21 22.21 40.83 15.40
N ALA A 22 21.05 40.20 15.68
CA ALA A 22 20.81 38.79 15.37
C ALA A 22 20.73 38.64 13.85
N CYS A 23 21.83 38.23 13.21
CA CYS A 23 21.78 37.73 11.85
C CYS A 23 20.91 36.45 11.82
N SER A 24 19.64 36.57 11.48
CA SER A 24 18.82 35.44 11.09
C SER A 24 19.41 34.85 9.80
N ARG A 25 20.19 33.77 9.92
CA ARG A 25 20.53 32.97 8.76
C ARG A 25 19.22 32.42 8.21
N SER A 26 18.74 33.01 7.12
CA SER A 26 17.73 32.41 6.27
C SER A 26 18.26 31.04 5.86
N ALA A 27 17.62 29.96 6.31
CA ALA A 27 17.94 28.62 5.84
C ALA A 27 17.71 28.62 4.32
N ALA A 28 18.73 28.26 3.57
CA ALA A 28 18.60 28.07 2.13
C ALA A 28 17.42 27.12 1.89
N PRO A 29 16.56 27.39 0.89
CA PRO A 29 15.46 26.48 0.56
C PRO A 29 16.05 25.09 0.31
N ALA A 30 15.49 24.08 0.97
CA ALA A 30 15.90 22.70 0.77
C ALA A 30 15.80 22.39 -0.73
N ALA A 31 16.86 21.79 -1.29
CA ALA A 31 16.85 21.37 -2.68
C ALA A 31 15.59 20.52 -2.95
N PRO A 32 14.95 20.69 -4.10
CA PRO A 32 13.78 19.89 -4.44
C PRO A 32 14.14 18.40 -4.39
N LEU A 33 13.34 17.60 -3.67
CA LEU A 33 13.51 16.16 -3.67
C LEU A 33 13.34 15.66 -5.10
N THR A 34 14.36 14.97 -5.61
CA THR A 34 14.33 14.37 -6.95
C THR A 34 14.27 12.86 -6.78
N VAL A 35 13.12 12.28 -7.12
CA VAL A 35 12.96 10.83 -7.16
C VAL A 35 13.69 10.30 -8.39
N ALA A 36 14.63 9.38 -8.17
CA ALA A 36 15.28 8.66 -9.25
C ALA A 36 14.60 7.30 -9.45
N ALA A 37 14.29 6.99 -10.71
CA ALA A 37 13.70 5.74 -11.17
C ALA A 37 14.71 5.00 -12.04
N THR A 38 15.14 3.80 -11.64
CA THR A 38 16.15 3.01 -12.35
C THR A 38 15.59 1.63 -12.70
N ALA A 39 15.58 1.30 -13.99
CA ALA A 39 15.16 -0.02 -14.45
C ALA A 39 16.12 -1.11 -13.98
N GLN A 40 15.57 -2.26 -13.59
CA GLN A 40 16.33 -3.45 -13.19
C GLN A 40 15.98 -4.64 -14.09
N VAL A 41 16.90 -5.59 -14.20
CA VAL A 41 16.72 -6.82 -14.99
C VAL A 41 16.06 -7.88 -14.12
N SER A 42 14.78 -8.17 -14.36
CA SER A 42 13.97 -9.10 -13.56
C SER A 42 14.21 -10.58 -13.86
N GLY A 43 14.86 -10.91 -14.99
CA GLY A 43 15.02 -12.30 -15.46
C GLY A 43 13.76 -12.91 -16.08
N THR A 44 12.69 -12.12 -16.30
CA THR A 44 11.44 -12.57 -16.93
C THR A 44 10.86 -11.50 -17.85
N THR A 45 10.03 -11.90 -18.80
CA THR A 45 9.20 -11.03 -19.64
C THR A 45 7.73 -11.09 -19.27
N GLN A 46 7.37 -11.86 -18.24
CA GLN A 46 5.98 -12.00 -17.81
C GLN A 46 5.49 -10.73 -17.14
N LEU A 47 4.19 -10.46 -17.23
CA LEU A 47 3.55 -9.40 -16.47
C LEU A 47 3.78 -9.66 -14.98
N LEU A 48 4.37 -8.66 -14.28
CA LEU A 48 4.48 -8.64 -12.83
C LEU A 48 3.36 -7.74 -12.27
N ILE A 49 2.68 -8.21 -11.21
CA ILE A 49 1.40 -7.65 -10.78
C ILE A 49 1.45 -7.14 -9.36
N ALA A 50 2.04 -7.92 -8.44
CA ALA A 50 2.21 -7.53 -7.05
C ALA A 50 3.68 -7.49 -6.65
N VAL A 51 4.01 -6.63 -5.67
CA VAL A 51 5.34 -6.52 -5.09
C VAL A 51 5.26 -6.34 -3.58
N HIS A 52 6.06 -7.10 -2.84
CA HIS A 52 6.22 -6.97 -1.40
C HIS A 52 7.70 -6.76 -1.05
N ALA A 53 8.01 -5.59 -0.49
CA ALA A 53 9.34 -5.25 -0.02
C ALA A 53 9.43 -5.57 1.48
N VAL A 54 10.13 -6.64 1.84
CA VAL A 54 10.36 -7.04 3.24
C VAL A 54 11.32 -6.05 3.92
N ASP A 55 12.42 -5.75 3.25
CA ASP A 55 13.41 -4.77 3.67
C ASP A 55 14.13 -4.17 2.44
N ASP A 56 15.19 -3.36 2.66
CA ASP A 56 15.95 -2.73 1.57
C ASP A 56 16.74 -3.73 0.70
N SER A 57 16.83 -4.99 1.10
CA SER A 57 17.56 -6.06 0.41
C SER A 57 16.64 -7.13 -0.15
N VAL A 58 15.60 -7.50 0.60
CA VAL A 58 14.69 -8.62 0.28
C VAL A 58 13.38 -8.10 -0.28
N VAL A 59 13.13 -8.44 -1.55
CA VAL A 59 11.89 -8.08 -2.24
C VAL A 59 11.37 -9.26 -3.06
N TRP A 60 10.07 -9.46 -3.00
CA TRP A 60 9.37 -10.46 -3.79
C TRP A 60 8.39 -9.78 -4.75
N ALA A 61 8.21 -10.34 -5.93
CA ALA A 61 7.11 -9.94 -6.80
C ALA A 61 6.50 -11.17 -7.49
N SER A 62 5.23 -11.07 -7.80
CA SER A 62 4.46 -12.14 -8.43
C SER A 62 3.74 -11.67 -9.70
N GLY A 63 3.34 -12.60 -10.54
CA GLY A 63 2.72 -12.23 -11.81
C GLY A 63 2.09 -13.37 -12.59
N ALA A 64 1.97 -13.15 -13.88
CA ALA A 64 1.33 -14.08 -14.81
C ALA A 64 2.09 -15.39 -14.99
N ARG A 65 1.37 -16.45 -15.38
CA ARG A 65 1.91 -17.77 -15.74
C ARG A 65 2.73 -18.43 -14.63
N GLY A 66 2.24 -18.32 -13.38
CA GLY A 66 2.91 -18.94 -12.24
C GLY A 66 4.25 -18.29 -11.86
N THR A 67 4.52 -17.07 -12.35
CA THR A 67 5.81 -16.39 -12.16
C THR A 67 5.91 -15.77 -10.77
N VAL A 68 7.05 -15.98 -10.13
CA VAL A 68 7.50 -15.27 -8.93
C VAL A 68 8.94 -14.84 -9.15
N ILE A 69 9.30 -13.64 -8.72
CA ILE A 69 10.70 -13.19 -8.70
C ILE A 69 11.10 -12.74 -7.31
N ARG A 70 12.37 -12.89 -6.97
CA ARG A 70 12.91 -12.47 -5.69
C ARG A 70 14.31 -11.86 -5.87
N THR A 71 14.61 -10.82 -5.08
CA THR A 71 15.96 -10.35 -4.80
C THR A 71 16.30 -10.48 -3.33
N THR A 72 17.58 -10.60 -3.01
CA THR A 72 18.13 -10.59 -1.64
C THR A 72 19.29 -9.59 -1.51
N ASP A 73 19.51 -8.76 -2.53
CA ASP A 73 20.60 -7.79 -2.61
C ASP A 73 20.12 -6.40 -3.07
N GLY A 74 18.85 -6.06 -2.79
CA GLY A 74 18.27 -4.76 -3.13
C GLY A 74 18.05 -4.56 -4.63
N GLY A 75 17.89 -5.67 -5.37
CA GLY A 75 17.62 -5.67 -6.79
C GLY A 75 18.87 -5.58 -7.67
N ALA A 76 20.09 -5.78 -7.12
CA ALA A 76 21.27 -5.93 -7.95
C ALA A 76 21.12 -7.20 -8.82
N HIS A 77 20.56 -8.26 -8.24
CA HIS A 77 20.18 -9.47 -8.96
C HIS A 77 18.76 -9.90 -8.59
N TRP A 78 18.00 -10.34 -9.60
CA TRP A 78 16.69 -10.93 -9.44
C TRP A 78 16.71 -12.38 -9.89
N THR A 79 16.13 -13.27 -9.09
CA THR A 79 15.92 -14.67 -9.45
C THR A 79 14.48 -14.86 -9.86
N ALA A 80 14.24 -15.21 -11.12
CA ALA A 80 12.92 -15.56 -11.62
C ALA A 80 12.68 -17.07 -11.47
N MET A 81 11.51 -17.45 -10.95
CA MET A 81 11.09 -18.81 -10.70
C MET A 81 9.64 -19.03 -11.11
N ARG A 82 9.23 -20.26 -11.23
CA ARG A 82 7.84 -20.65 -11.48
C ARG A 82 7.35 -21.59 -10.40
N VAL A 83 6.12 -21.38 -9.96
CA VAL A 83 5.46 -22.33 -9.07
C VAL A 83 5.05 -23.54 -9.88
N PRO A 84 5.50 -24.76 -9.52
CA PRO A 84 5.20 -25.97 -10.28
C PRO A 84 3.69 -26.22 -10.42
N GLY A 85 3.23 -26.51 -11.63
CA GLY A 85 1.82 -26.76 -11.95
C GLY A 85 0.93 -25.51 -11.90
N ALA A 86 1.51 -24.31 -11.92
CA ALA A 86 0.80 -23.04 -11.93
C ALA A 86 0.95 -22.26 -13.25
N ASP A 87 1.36 -22.90 -14.35
CA ASP A 87 1.65 -22.23 -15.64
C ASP A 87 0.46 -21.50 -16.25
N SER A 88 -0.77 -21.88 -15.92
CA SER A 88 -2.00 -21.22 -16.33
C SER A 88 -2.50 -20.17 -15.35
N LEU A 89 -1.88 -20.03 -14.16
CA LEU A 89 -2.33 -19.16 -13.10
C LEU A 89 -1.70 -17.76 -13.20
N GLN A 90 -2.45 -16.76 -12.73
CA GLN A 90 -1.94 -15.43 -12.49
C GLN A 90 -1.88 -15.18 -10.99
N PHE A 91 -0.68 -14.99 -10.46
CA PHE A 91 -0.50 -14.55 -9.08
C PHE A 91 -0.67 -13.04 -9.00
N ARG A 92 -1.78 -12.63 -8.40
CA ARG A 92 -2.17 -11.22 -8.26
C ARG A 92 -1.74 -10.62 -6.94
N ASP A 93 -1.28 -11.46 -6.02
CA ASP A 93 -0.76 -11.01 -4.75
C ASP A 93 0.43 -11.84 -4.28
N VAL A 94 1.29 -11.20 -3.49
CA VAL A 94 2.44 -11.80 -2.82
C VAL A 94 2.66 -11.11 -1.48
N HIS A 95 2.72 -11.90 -0.41
CA HIS A 95 3.18 -11.46 0.91
C HIS A 95 4.42 -12.26 1.31
N ALA A 96 5.39 -11.61 1.92
CA ALA A 96 6.62 -12.28 2.39
C ALA A 96 7.03 -11.74 3.76
N VAL A 97 7.56 -12.60 4.61
CA VAL A 97 8.07 -12.21 5.94
C VAL A 97 9.60 -12.16 5.98
N ASP A 98 10.27 -12.85 5.06
CA ASP A 98 11.72 -12.85 4.91
C ASP A 98 12.15 -13.35 3.51
N ALA A 99 13.46 -13.62 3.33
CA ALA A 99 14.01 -14.14 2.09
C ALA A 99 13.62 -15.62 1.81
N ARG A 100 13.03 -16.32 2.75
CA ARG A 100 12.71 -17.76 2.65
C ARG A 100 11.21 -18.01 2.56
N THR A 101 10.42 -17.23 3.31
CA THR A 101 8.99 -17.47 3.54
C THR A 101 8.15 -16.45 2.82
N ALA A 102 7.32 -16.91 1.89
CA ALA A 102 6.38 -16.10 1.15
C ALA A 102 5.12 -16.88 0.78
N TRP A 103 4.03 -16.15 0.57
CA TRP A 103 2.76 -16.64 0.06
C TRP A 103 2.42 -15.93 -1.24
N VAL A 104 1.77 -16.63 -2.16
CA VAL A 104 1.20 -16.06 -3.38
C VAL A 104 -0.23 -16.52 -3.55
N LEU A 105 -1.08 -15.61 -4.04
CA LEU A 105 -2.49 -15.88 -4.34
C LEU A 105 -2.71 -15.80 -5.85
N SER A 106 -3.27 -16.85 -6.43
CA SER A 106 -3.76 -16.81 -7.81
C SER A 106 -5.24 -16.49 -7.86
N ILE A 107 -5.64 -15.75 -8.90
CA ILE A 107 -7.02 -15.40 -9.17
C ILE A 107 -7.70 -16.40 -10.11
N GLY A 108 -9.02 -16.32 -10.16
CA GLY A 108 -9.92 -17.05 -11.06
C GLY A 108 -11.03 -17.76 -10.30
N ASN A 109 -12.09 -18.11 -11.00
CA ASN A 109 -13.23 -18.77 -10.38
C ASN A 109 -12.88 -20.17 -9.89
N GLY A 110 -13.45 -20.57 -8.78
CA GLY A 110 -13.29 -21.91 -8.23
C GLY A 110 -11.84 -22.29 -8.02
N ALA A 111 -11.46 -23.48 -8.47
CA ALA A 111 -10.14 -24.06 -8.28
C ALA A 111 -8.96 -23.28 -8.95
N MET A 112 -9.22 -22.18 -9.64
CA MET A 112 -8.19 -21.26 -10.12
C MET A 112 -7.70 -20.30 -9.02
N SER A 113 -8.52 -19.97 -8.03
CA SER A 113 -8.11 -19.22 -6.83
C SER A 113 -7.40 -20.18 -5.87
N ARG A 114 -6.08 -20.02 -5.74
CA ARG A 114 -5.20 -20.88 -4.93
C ARG A 114 -4.22 -20.05 -4.15
N ILE A 115 -3.86 -20.54 -2.96
CA ILE A 115 -2.76 -19.99 -2.17
C ILE A 115 -1.64 -21.01 -2.11
N TYR A 116 -0.42 -20.55 -2.42
CA TYR A 116 0.81 -21.33 -2.28
C TYR A 116 1.74 -20.65 -1.29
N ARG A 117 2.55 -21.45 -0.60
CA ARG A 117 3.58 -21.01 0.33
C ARG A 117 4.92 -21.64 -0.02
N THR A 118 5.99 -20.89 0.17
CA THR A 118 7.37 -21.39 0.21
C THR A 118 7.98 -21.08 1.57
N ASP A 119 8.90 -21.96 2.04
CA ASP A 119 9.70 -21.80 3.26
C ASP A 119 11.20 -21.91 2.96
N ASP A 120 11.58 -22.02 1.70
CA ASP A 120 12.96 -22.23 1.24
C ASP A 120 13.40 -21.22 0.17
N GLY A 121 12.70 -20.10 0.08
CA GLY A 121 13.03 -19.03 -0.85
C GLY A 121 12.55 -19.27 -2.27
N GLY A 122 11.53 -20.09 -2.43
CA GLY A 122 10.91 -20.39 -3.72
C GLY A 122 11.51 -21.60 -4.44
N ALA A 123 12.41 -22.36 -3.77
CA ALA A 123 12.91 -23.61 -4.33
C ALA A 123 11.80 -24.67 -4.38
N THR A 124 10.95 -24.71 -3.36
CA THR A 124 9.72 -25.53 -3.34
C THR A 124 8.50 -24.70 -2.94
N TRP A 125 7.32 -25.14 -3.37
CA TRP A 125 6.04 -24.51 -3.11
C TRP A 125 5.00 -25.53 -2.66
N THR A 126 4.36 -25.25 -1.53
CA THR A 126 3.24 -26.06 -1.01
C THR A 126 1.93 -25.33 -1.29
N ARG A 127 0.98 -26.01 -1.95
CA ARG A 127 -0.38 -25.47 -2.12
C ARG A 127 -1.14 -25.61 -0.82
N GLN A 128 -1.45 -24.49 -0.18
CA GLN A 128 -2.14 -24.43 1.11
C GLN A 128 -3.66 -24.34 0.97
N PHE A 129 -4.13 -23.74 -0.13
CA PHE A 129 -5.56 -23.57 -0.35
C PHE A 129 -5.89 -23.77 -1.82
N THR A 130 -7.02 -24.39 -2.08
CA THR A 130 -7.72 -24.39 -3.37
C THR A 130 -9.16 -24.07 -3.09
N ASN A 131 -9.68 -23.04 -3.74
CA ASN A 131 -11.06 -22.62 -3.57
C ASN A 131 -12.04 -23.75 -3.98
N PRO A 132 -12.88 -24.27 -3.07
CA PRO A 132 -13.83 -25.34 -3.37
C PRO A 132 -15.11 -24.82 -4.01
N ASP A 133 -15.44 -23.53 -3.90
CA ASP A 133 -16.65 -22.93 -4.42
C ASP A 133 -16.42 -22.44 -5.85
N ALA A 134 -17.11 -23.06 -6.82
CA ALA A 134 -16.97 -22.74 -8.25
C ALA A 134 -17.34 -21.29 -8.60
N ASN A 135 -18.14 -20.63 -7.78
CA ASN A 135 -18.60 -19.26 -7.99
C ASN A 135 -17.77 -18.21 -7.23
N ALA A 136 -16.90 -18.63 -6.30
CA ALA A 136 -16.07 -17.72 -5.56
C ALA A 136 -14.78 -17.41 -6.32
N PHE A 137 -14.30 -16.17 -6.13
CA PHE A 137 -13.07 -15.61 -6.69
C PHE A 137 -12.34 -14.90 -5.58
N TYR A 138 -11.03 -15.14 -5.38
CA TYR A 138 -10.24 -14.46 -4.37
C TYR A 138 -9.24 -13.50 -5.02
N ASP A 139 -9.10 -12.29 -4.45
CA ASP A 139 -8.43 -11.13 -5.03
C ASP A 139 -7.08 -10.81 -4.42
N CYS A 140 -7.04 -10.71 -3.07
CA CYS A 140 -5.86 -10.28 -2.32
C CYS A 140 -5.67 -11.13 -1.07
N LEU A 141 -4.42 -11.21 -0.60
CA LEU A 141 -4.06 -11.78 0.68
C LEU A 141 -3.07 -10.86 1.40
N GLU A 142 -3.11 -10.84 2.73
CA GLU A 142 -2.15 -10.10 3.55
C GLU A 142 -2.01 -10.79 4.91
N PHE A 143 -0.86 -10.58 5.58
CA PHE A 143 -0.57 -11.16 6.88
C PHE A 143 -0.19 -10.09 7.89
N TRP A 144 -0.68 -10.21 9.13
CA TRP A 144 -0.22 -9.41 10.26
C TRP A 144 1.16 -9.85 10.76
N ASP A 145 1.42 -11.15 10.64
CA ASP A 145 2.65 -11.82 11.04
C ASP A 145 2.74 -13.19 10.33
N ALA A 146 3.80 -13.95 10.58
CA ALA A 146 4.04 -15.25 9.94
C ALA A 146 2.95 -16.31 10.21
N ARG A 147 1.98 -16.04 11.09
CA ARG A 147 0.91 -16.99 11.47
C ARG A 147 -0.49 -16.53 11.06
N ARG A 148 -0.78 -15.23 11.22
CA ARG A 148 -2.13 -14.69 11.08
C ARG A 148 -2.27 -13.90 9.80
N GLY A 149 -3.22 -14.30 8.97
CA GLY A 149 -3.48 -13.67 7.69
C GLY A 149 -4.95 -13.77 7.28
N LEU A 150 -5.29 -12.97 6.28
CA LEU A 150 -6.58 -12.97 5.61
C LEU A 150 -6.39 -13.10 4.10
N ALA A 151 -7.39 -13.65 3.42
CA ALA A 151 -7.57 -13.47 1.99
C ALA A 151 -9.02 -13.04 1.74
N ILE A 152 -9.17 -12.09 0.81
CA ILE A 152 -10.48 -11.52 0.47
C ILE A 152 -10.84 -11.89 -0.97
N GLY A 153 -12.11 -12.12 -1.21
CA GLY A 153 -12.66 -12.37 -2.55
C GLY A 153 -13.96 -11.63 -2.79
N ASP A 154 -14.44 -11.77 -4.01
CA ASP A 154 -15.74 -11.25 -4.43
C ASP A 154 -16.87 -11.84 -3.58
N ALA A 155 -17.91 -11.06 -3.37
CA ALA A 155 -19.08 -11.51 -2.65
C ALA A 155 -19.80 -12.66 -3.37
N ILE A 156 -20.24 -13.64 -2.60
CA ILE A 156 -21.09 -14.74 -3.08
C ILE A 156 -22.52 -14.41 -2.73
N GLY A 157 -23.27 -13.91 -3.70
CA GLY A 157 -24.60 -13.36 -3.45
C GLY A 157 -24.54 -12.11 -2.56
N THR A 158 -25.00 -12.23 -1.30
CA THR A 158 -24.93 -11.12 -0.32
C THR A 158 -23.99 -11.41 0.84
N GLU A 159 -23.11 -12.40 0.69
CA GLU A 159 -22.14 -12.80 1.69
C GLU A 159 -20.73 -12.40 1.26
N MET A 160 -19.99 -11.74 2.14
CA MET A 160 -18.57 -11.47 1.89
C MET A 160 -17.73 -12.76 1.96
N ALA A 161 -16.76 -12.91 1.07
CA ALA A 161 -15.85 -14.04 1.05
C ALA A 161 -14.49 -13.66 1.67
N VAL A 162 -14.35 -13.90 2.97
CA VAL A 162 -13.10 -13.67 3.70
C VAL A 162 -12.59 -14.98 4.28
N LEU A 163 -11.36 -15.35 3.91
CA LEU A 163 -10.62 -16.46 4.54
C LEU A 163 -9.72 -15.91 5.64
N ARG A 164 -9.52 -16.71 6.67
CA ARG A 164 -8.59 -16.44 7.77
C ARG A 164 -7.71 -17.65 8.02
N THR A 165 -6.46 -17.38 8.36
CA THR A 165 -5.51 -18.35 8.91
C THR A 165 -4.93 -17.82 10.23
N ASP A 166 -4.64 -18.73 11.16
CA ASP A 166 -3.95 -18.48 12.44
C ASP A 166 -2.67 -19.34 12.59
N ASP A 167 -2.29 -20.08 11.54
CA ASP A 167 -1.18 -21.04 11.53
C ASP A 167 -0.24 -20.90 10.31
N GLY A 168 -0.22 -19.70 9.70
CA GLY A 168 0.63 -19.44 8.55
C GLY A 168 0.12 -20.07 7.25
N GLY A 169 -1.19 -20.31 7.18
CA GLY A 169 -1.85 -20.84 6.01
C GLY A 169 -1.87 -22.37 5.93
N ALA A 170 -1.40 -23.10 6.97
CA ALA A 170 -1.59 -24.56 7.02
C ALA A 170 -3.09 -24.90 6.94
N HIS A 171 -3.93 -24.05 7.55
CA HIS A 171 -5.39 -24.12 7.41
C HIS A 171 -5.93 -22.73 7.08
N TRP A 172 -6.83 -22.68 6.09
CA TRP A 172 -7.62 -21.51 5.73
C TRP A 172 -9.11 -21.79 5.98
N THR A 173 -9.73 -20.94 6.77
CA THR A 173 -11.16 -21.07 7.14
C THR A 173 -11.93 -19.84 6.69
N ARG A 174 -13.06 -20.03 6.02
CA ARG A 174 -13.97 -18.92 5.69
C ARG A 174 -14.57 -18.37 6.99
N ILE A 175 -14.47 -17.06 7.20
CA ILE A 175 -15.15 -16.37 8.29
C ILE A 175 -16.65 -16.53 8.06
N ALA A 176 -17.39 -16.87 9.14
CA ALA A 176 -18.83 -17.04 9.06
C ALA A 176 -19.50 -15.75 8.54
N PRO A 177 -20.36 -15.81 7.51
CA PRO A 177 -21.01 -14.61 6.95
C PRO A 177 -21.77 -13.77 7.99
N SER A 178 -22.32 -14.41 9.04
CA SER A 178 -22.99 -13.73 10.15
C SER A 178 -22.06 -12.84 11.00
N SER A 179 -20.74 -13.03 10.90
CA SER A 179 -19.71 -12.22 11.59
C SER A 179 -19.20 -11.06 10.74
N LEU A 180 -19.62 -10.99 9.49
CA LEU A 180 -19.19 -9.96 8.51
C LEU A 180 -20.37 -9.04 8.18
N PRO A 181 -20.09 -7.78 7.77
CA PRO A 181 -21.10 -6.94 7.16
C PRO A 181 -21.70 -7.60 5.91
N ARG A 182 -22.97 -7.34 5.64
CA ARG A 182 -23.63 -7.88 4.46
C ARG A 182 -23.07 -7.23 3.18
N ALA A 183 -22.78 -8.04 2.18
CA ALA A 183 -22.35 -7.58 0.88
C ALA A 183 -23.52 -6.98 0.08
N GLN A 184 -23.17 -6.03 -0.81
CA GLN A 184 -24.07 -5.56 -1.87
C GLN A 184 -24.05 -6.55 -3.04
N ALA A 185 -25.05 -6.44 -3.93
CA ALA A 185 -25.05 -7.24 -5.15
C ALA A 185 -23.82 -6.90 -6.03
N ASN A 186 -23.14 -7.92 -6.53
CA ASN A 186 -21.91 -7.81 -7.35
C ASN A 186 -20.82 -6.98 -6.67
N GLU A 187 -20.69 -7.07 -5.36
CA GLU A 187 -19.63 -6.43 -4.64
C GLU A 187 -18.37 -7.29 -4.66
N GLY A 188 -17.24 -6.68 -4.95
CA GLY A 188 -15.95 -7.36 -4.99
C GLY A 188 -14.79 -6.40 -4.86
N SER A 189 -13.59 -6.95 -4.81
CA SER A 189 -12.36 -6.19 -4.84
C SER A 189 -11.74 -6.19 -6.25
N PHE A 190 -10.76 -5.33 -6.45
CA PHE A 190 -9.96 -5.38 -7.67
C PHE A 190 -8.62 -6.06 -7.39
N ALA A 191 -8.40 -7.22 -7.99
CA ALA A 191 -7.13 -7.94 -7.95
C ALA A 191 -6.08 -7.26 -8.84
N ALA A 192 -5.83 -5.96 -8.65
CA ALA A 192 -5.02 -5.16 -9.57
C ALA A 192 -3.55 -5.07 -9.17
N SER A 193 -3.22 -5.16 -7.87
CA SER A 193 -1.86 -4.85 -7.39
C SER A 193 -1.46 -5.57 -6.11
N GLY A 194 -2.36 -6.40 -5.53
CA GLY A 194 -2.18 -6.97 -4.18
C GLY A 194 -2.43 -5.97 -3.04
N THR A 195 -2.88 -4.74 -3.34
CA THR A 195 -3.08 -3.70 -2.32
C THR A 195 -4.55 -3.40 -2.03
N CYS A 196 -5.47 -4.32 -2.31
CA CYS A 196 -6.88 -4.18 -1.93
C CYS A 196 -7.12 -4.45 -0.43
N ILE A 197 -6.10 -4.90 0.28
CA ILE A 197 -6.07 -5.09 1.73
C ILE A 197 -4.81 -4.46 2.31
N ALA A 198 -4.94 -3.81 3.46
CA ALA A 198 -3.81 -3.31 4.25
C ALA A 198 -3.92 -3.81 5.68
N MET A 199 -2.79 -4.08 6.33
CA MET A 199 -2.74 -4.54 7.71
C MET A 199 -1.77 -3.74 8.56
N HIS A 200 -2.03 -3.70 9.86
CA HIS A 200 -1.16 -3.10 10.85
C HIS A 200 -0.97 -4.05 12.04
N ALA A 201 0.24 -4.12 12.57
CA ALA A 201 0.64 -5.06 13.63
C ALA A 201 -0.23 -5.03 14.89
N SER A 202 -1.00 -3.95 15.12
CA SER A 202 -1.97 -3.85 16.22
C SER A 202 -3.23 -4.73 16.07
N GLY A 203 -3.32 -5.55 15.02
CA GLY A 203 -4.50 -6.37 14.70
C GLY A 203 -5.52 -5.67 13.81
N ARG A 204 -5.20 -4.47 13.31
CA ARG A 204 -6.06 -3.77 12.35
C ARG A 204 -5.88 -4.31 10.94
N ALA A 205 -6.98 -4.37 10.20
CA ALA A 205 -6.96 -4.56 8.76
C ALA A 205 -8.05 -3.71 8.10
N TRP A 206 -7.83 -3.32 6.88
CA TRP A 206 -8.72 -2.53 6.04
C TRP A 206 -8.79 -3.19 4.67
N ILE A 207 -10.00 -3.42 4.19
CA ILE A 207 -10.27 -4.11 2.93
C ILE A 207 -11.23 -3.25 2.13
N VAL A 208 -10.87 -2.94 0.89
CA VAL A 208 -11.74 -2.18 0.00
C VAL A 208 -12.57 -3.10 -0.87
N MET A 209 -13.85 -2.78 -0.96
CA MET A 209 -14.84 -3.51 -1.73
C MET A 209 -15.60 -2.52 -2.62
N ASN A 210 -16.02 -2.95 -3.76
CA ASN A 210 -16.71 -2.12 -4.74
C ASN A 210 -17.95 -2.82 -5.29
N SER A 211 -19.00 -2.05 -5.45
CA SER A 211 -20.17 -2.39 -6.26
C SER A 211 -20.45 -1.24 -7.24
N PRO A 212 -21.32 -1.41 -8.23
CA PRO A 212 -21.75 -0.28 -9.07
C PRO A 212 -22.40 0.87 -8.26
N ALA A 213 -22.92 0.59 -7.08
CA ALA A 213 -23.61 1.57 -6.23
C ALA A 213 -22.68 2.33 -5.27
N ALA A 214 -21.62 1.69 -4.79
CA ALA A 214 -20.74 2.29 -3.78
C ALA A 214 -19.36 1.61 -3.73
N SER A 215 -18.34 2.39 -3.38
CA SER A 215 -17.08 1.88 -2.86
C SER A 215 -17.18 1.83 -1.34
N ARG A 216 -16.79 0.73 -0.74
CA ARG A 216 -16.89 0.49 0.71
C ARG A 216 -15.57 -0.01 1.27
N LEU A 217 -15.39 0.20 2.58
CA LEU A 217 -14.28 -0.32 3.36
C LEU A 217 -14.84 -1.18 4.48
N ILE A 218 -14.42 -2.43 4.57
CA ILE A 218 -14.60 -3.21 5.80
C ILE A 218 -13.30 -3.19 6.60
N ARG A 219 -13.39 -3.08 7.90
CA ARG A 219 -12.24 -2.99 8.77
C ARG A 219 -12.41 -3.76 10.06
N THR A 220 -11.31 -4.22 10.60
CA THR A 220 -11.20 -4.87 11.92
C THR A 220 -10.12 -4.18 12.76
N ALA A 221 -10.20 -4.32 14.08
CA ALA A 221 -9.18 -3.85 15.00
C ALA A 221 -8.69 -4.96 15.95
N ASP A 222 -9.10 -6.20 15.73
CA ASP A 222 -8.92 -7.33 16.64
C ASP A 222 -8.56 -8.65 15.92
N PHE A 223 -7.74 -8.54 14.86
CA PHE A 223 -7.31 -9.67 14.02
C PHE A 223 -8.49 -10.39 13.34
N GLY A 224 -9.50 -9.65 12.87
CA GLY A 224 -10.63 -10.22 12.12
C GLY A 224 -11.69 -10.91 12.97
N ARG A 225 -11.81 -10.60 14.26
CA ARG A 225 -12.87 -11.12 15.11
C ARG A 225 -14.17 -10.32 14.99
N THR A 226 -14.04 -8.99 14.95
CA THR A 226 -15.17 -8.08 14.74
C THR A 226 -14.89 -7.15 13.56
N TRP A 227 -15.97 -6.68 12.92
CA TRP A 227 -15.87 -5.92 11.67
C TRP A 227 -16.77 -4.70 11.69
N ALA A 228 -16.28 -3.59 11.16
CA ALA A 228 -17.02 -2.39 10.86
C ALA A 228 -17.03 -2.13 9.36
N LEU A 229 -17.99 -1.35 8.89
CA LEU A 229 -18.20 -1.03 7.49
C LEU A 229 -18.37 0.48 7.32
N GLU A 230 -17.63 1.05 6.35
CA GLU A 230 -17.73 2.45 5.97
C GLU A 230 -17.96 2.61 4.46
N THR A 231 -18.65 3.67 4.06
CA THR A 231 -18.77 4.05 2.65
C THR A 231 -17.67 5.04 2.32
N LEU A 232 -16.96 4.77 1.22
CA LEU A 232 -15.86 5.61 0.75
C LEU A 232 -16.38 6.68 -0.22
N PRO A 233 -15.86 7.92 -0.17
CA PRO A 233 -16.23 8.98 -1.11
C PRO A 233 -15.49 8.85 -2.45
N ILE A 234 -15.41 7.62 -2.97
CA ILE A 234 -14.76 7.32 -4.25
C ILE A 234 -15.82 7.10 -5.32
N THR A 235 -15.62 7.70 -6.48
CA THR A 235 -16.54 7.52 -7.61
C THR A 235 -16.48 6.09 -8.11
N THR A 236 -17.66 5.45 -8.15
CA THR A 236 -17.82 4.08 -8.64
C THR A 236 -18.66 4.03 -9.90
N ARG A 237 -18.36 3.07 -10.74
CA ARG A 237 -19.14 2.61 -11.90
C ARG A 237 -18.63 1.23 -12.29
N GLU A 238 -19.26 0.59 -13.27
CA GLU A 238 -18.76 -0.66 -13.82
C GLU A 238 -17.28 -0.54 -14.22
N GLY A 239 -16.43 -1.41 -13.70
CA GLY A 239 -14.96 -1.41 -13.91
C GLY A 239 -14.19 -0.26 -13.26
N SER A 240 -14.81 0.50 -12.35
CA SER A 240 -14.18 1.61 -11.64
C SER A 240 -14.61 1.68 -10.19
N GLY A 241 -13.67 1.98 -9.31
CA GLY A 241 -13.88 2.08 -7.87
C GLY A 241 -12.54 2.16 -7.14
N THR A 242 -12.52 1.85 -5.86
CA THR A 242 -11.28 1.79 -5.07
C THR A 242 -10.46 0.56 -5.46
N GLN A 243 -9.23 0.77 -5.91
CA GLN A 243 -8.30 -0.28 -6.32
C GLN A 243 -7.35 -0.69 -5.21
N SER A 244 -7.01 0.25 -4.33
CA SER A 244 -5.93 0.11 -3.36
C SER A 244 -6.27 0.83 -2.06
N VAL A 245 -5.87 0.25 -0.94
CA VAL A 245 -5.88 0.88 0.39
C VAL A 245 -4.50 0.73 1.02
N ILE A 246 -3.97 1.84 1.52
CA ILE A 246 -2.64 1.87 2.15
C ILE A 246 -2.71 2.63 3.47
N PHE A 247 -2.04 2.12 4.49
CA PHE A 247 -1.95 2.75 5.80
C PHE A 247 -0.47 2.92 6.20
N ARG A 248 -0.09 4.12 6.70
CA ARG A 248 1.27 4.36 7.22
C ARG A 248 1.38 4.06 8.71
N ASP A 249 0.26 4.08 9.40
CA ASP A 249 0.10 3.76 10.82
C ASP A 249 -1.36 3.37 11.11
N ALA A 250 -1.70 3.12 12.37
CA ALA A 250 -3.04 2.68 12.76
C ALA A 250 -4.16 3.73 12.52
N ARG A 251 -3.83 4.96 12.17
CA ARG A 251 -4.78 6.08 12.03
C ARG A 251 -4.81 6.67 10.63
N HIS A 252 -3.64 6.80 9.98
CA HIS A 252 -3.50 7.55 8.75
C HIS A 252 -3.42 6.62 7.55
N GLY A 253 -4.41 6.73 6.68
CA GLY A 253 -4.53 5.91 5.48
C GLY A 253 -4.93 6.71 4.25
N MET A 254 -4.79 6.08 3.10
CA MET A 254 -5.21 6.60 1.81
C MET A 254 -5.85 5.46 1.01
N VAL A 255 -6.96 5.76 0.34
CA VAL A 255 -7.53 4.91 -0.69
C VAL A 255 -7.27 5.52 -2.06
N LEU A 256 -6.94 4.66 -3.02
CA LEU A 256 -6.64 5.04 -4.39
C LEU A 256 -7.56 4.27 -5.33
N GLY A 257 -8.13 4.96 -6.31
CA GLY A 257 -9.15 4.38 -7.16
C GLY A 257 -9.15 4.89 -8.58
N GLY A 258 -10.22 4.57 -9.28
CA GLY A 258 -10.45 4.84 -10.68
C GLY A 258 -10.65 3.56 -11.47
N GLY A 259 -10.59 3.66 -12.77
CA GLY A 259 -10.75 2.55 -13.71
C GLY A 259 -10.05 2.90 -15.01
N TYR A 260 -10.37 2.19 -16.08
CA TYR A 260 -9.80 2.45 -17.42
C TYR A 260 -10.23 3.80 -18.02
N GLN A 261 -11.25 4.44 -17.45
CA GLN A 261 -11.71 5.77 -17.85
C GLN A 261 -11.84 6.65 -16.62
N VAL A 262 -11.07 7.72 -16.58
CA VAL A 262 -11.19 8.81 -15.60
C VAL A 262 -11.94 9.97 -16.25
N ARG A 263 -12.91 10.54 -15.55
CA ARG A 263 -13.73 11.66 -16.02
C ARG A 263 -13.50 12.89 -15.15
N PRO A 264 -13.66 14.10 -15.71
CA PRO A 264 -13.67 15.30 -14.89
C PRO A 264 -14.72 15.20 -13.77
N GLY A 265 -14.32 15.54 -12.55
CA GLY A 265 -15.19 15.47 -11.37
C GLY A 265 -15.17 14.12 -10.64
N ASP A 266 -14.48 13.09 -11.15
CA ASP A 266 -14.29 11.84 -10.41
C ASP A 266 -13.46 12.07 -9.14
N THR A 267 -13.93 11.55 -8.02
CA THR A 267 -13.14 11.42 -6.80
C THR A 267 -12.39 10.08 -6.85
N LEU A 268 -11.08 10.14 -6.92
CA LEU A 268 -10.22 8.95 -7.08
C LEU A 268 -9.35 8.67 -5.85
N ILE A 269 -9.14 9.67 -4.99
CA ILE A 269 -8.29 9.57 -3.80
C ILE A 269 -9.07 10.11 -2.61
N ALA A 270 -8.99 9.43 -1.48
CA ALA A 270 -9.43 9.94 -0.19
C ALA A 270 -8.45 9.51 0.91
N VAL A 271 -8.39 10.30 1.99
CA VAL A 271 -7.51 10.04 3.14
C VAL A 271 -8.30 10.00 4.43
N THR A 272 -7.78 9.27 5.39
CA THR A 272 -8.29 9.18 6.76
C THR A 272 -7.19 9.57 7.76
N GLU A 273 -7.57 10.16 8.90
CA GLU A 273 -6.71 10.49 10.03
C GLU A 273 -7.19 9.83 11.34
N ASP A 274 -8.22 8.99 11.25
CA ASP A 274 -8.88 8.33 12.39
C ASP A 274 -8.97 6.80 12.28
N GLY A 275 -8.20 6.20 11.36
CA GLY A 275 -8.17 4.75 11.17
C GLY A 275 -9.28 4.21 10.30
N GLY A 276 -9.86 5.06 9.46
CA GLY A 276 -10.88 4.71 8.49
C GLY A 276 -12.30 4.94 8.97
N ASP A 277 -12.50 5.67 10.09
CA ASP A 277 -13.84 6.08 10.54
C ASP A 277 -14.43 7.16 9.63
N THR A 278 -13.57 8.11 9.19
CA THR A 278 -13.97 9.15 8.23
C THR A 278 -12.95 9.31 7.11
N TRP A 279 -13.43 9.74 5.94
CA TRP A 279 -12.61 9.87 4.73
C TRP A 279 -12.84 11.21 4.05
N VAL A 280 -11.74 11.89 3.70
CA VAL A 280 -11.75 13.21 3.06
C VAL A 280 -11.18 13.11 1.64
N PRO A 281 -11.92 13.49 0.60
CA PRO A 281 -11.42 13.52 -0.77
C PRO A 281 -10.15 14.35 -0.93
N ARG A 282 -9.27 13.90 -1.84
CA ARG A 282 -8.00 14.58 -2.21
C ARG A 282 -7.85 14.65 -3.72
N GLY A 283 -6.88 15.45 -4.17
CA GLY A 283 -6.47 15.47 -5.55
C GLY A 283 -5.88 14.13 -6.00
N ALA A 284 -6.03 13.78 -7.26
CA ALA A 284 -5.46 12.58 -7.85
C ALA A 284 -4.25 12.93 -8.74
N PRO A 285 -3.31 11.97 -8.97
CA PRO A 285 -2.31 12.11 -10.01
C PRO A 285 -2.95 12.37 -11.38
N ALA A 286 -2.27 13.12 -12.23
CA ALA A 286 -2.74 13.39 -13.60
C ALA A 286 -2.56 12.18 -14.52
N PHE A 287 -3.10 11.02 -14.13
CA PHE A 287 -3.08 9.80 -14.91
C PHE A 287 -4.22 9.80 -15.94
N LYS A 288 -3.98 9.18 -17.11
CA LYS A 288 -5.00 8.97 -18.13
C LYS A 288 -6.02 7.89 -17.73
N VAL A 289 -5.62 6.97 -16.88
CA VAL A 289 -6.42 5.92 -16.26
C VAL A 289 -6.23 5.98 -14.76
N GLY A 290 -7.10 5.30 -13.99
CA GLY A 290 -7.02 5.31 -12.53
C GLY A 290 -5.70 4.75 -11.96
N THR A 291 -5.51 4.96 -10.68
CA THR A 291 -4.42 4.38 -9.90
C THR A 291 -4.76 2.94 -9.53
N TRP A 292 -3.83 2.02 -9.75
CA TRP A 292 -4.04 0.60 -9.44
C TRP A 292 -3.35 0.15 -8.17
N GLY A 293 -2.21 0.72 -7.84
CA GLY A 293 -1.45 0.41 -6.65
C GLY A 293 -0.87 1.65 -5.98
N GLY A 294 -0.56 1.52 -4.71
CA GLY A 294 0.10 2.56 -3.95
C GLY A 294 0.88 2.01 -2.78
N SER A 295 1.79 2.81 -2.26
CA SER A 295 2.53 2.52 -1.03
C SER A 295 2.95 3.81 -0.33
N TRP A 296 2.85 3.83 0.99
CA TRP A 296 3.54 4.84 1.79
C TRP A 296 5.04 4.56 1.78
N VAL A 297 5.83 5.63 1.91
CA VAL A 297 7.29 5.56 2.08
C VAL A 297 7.61 5.61 3.58
N PRO A 298 7.89 4.45 4.21
CA PRO A 298 8.12 4.39 5.66
C PRO A 298 9.34 5.22 6.07
N GLY A 299 9.22 5.99 7.16
CA GLY A 299 10.32 6.80 7.68
C GLY A 299 10.69 8.02 6.85
N ALA A 300 9.89 8.40 5.85
CA ALA A 300 10.03 9.67 5.15
C ALA A 300 9.79 10.86 6.13
N ARG A 301 10.44 12.00 5.87
CA ARG A 301 10.35 13.18 6.74
C ARG A 301 8.96 13.83 6.73
N THR A 302 8.24 13.67 5.65
CA THR A 302 6.86 14.12 5.46
C THR A 302 5.99 12.95 5.07
N PRO A 303 4.66 13.01 5.21
CA PRO A 303 3.75 11.94 4.76
C PRO A 303 3.86 11.72 3.25
N THR A 304 4.75 10.83 2.86
CA THR A 304 5.08 10.59 1.45
C THR A 304 4.45 9.27 0.99
N ALA A 305 3.72 9.31 -0.11
CA ALA A 305 3.16 8.13 -0.77
C ALA A 305 3.46 8.14 -2.27
N VAL A 306 3.57 6.96 -2.85
CA VAL A 306 3.70 6.74 -4.29
C VAL A 306 2.45 6.03 -4.79
N ALA A 307 1.92 6.51 -5.91
CA ALA A 307 0.82 5.91 -6.64
C ALA A 307 1.30 5.48 -8.02
N VAL A 308 0.83 4.32 -8.48
CA VAL A 308 1.16 3.76 -9.80
C VAL A 308 -0.09 3.29 -10.52
N GLY A 309 -0.01 3.25 -11.84
CA GLY A 309 -1.07 2.73 -12.69
C GLY A 309 -0.56 2.46 -14.11
N PRO A 310 -1.46 2.06 -15.03
CA PRO A 310 -1.08 1.74 -16.40
C PRO A 310 -0.50 2.91 -17.19
N SER A 311 -0.71 4.14 -16.76
CA SER A 311 -0.27 5.35 -17.45
C SER A 311 0.80 6.15 -16.73
N GLY A 312 1.37 5.61 -15.64
CA GLY A 312 2.49 6.28 -14.99
C GLY A 312 2.65 5.99 -13.50
N SER A 313 3.59 6.70 -12.92
CA SER A 313 3.86 6.77 -11.50
C SER A 313 3.95 8.23 -11.04
N ALA A 314 3.50 8.50 -9.83
CA ALA A 314 3.55 9.81 -9.20
C ALA A 314 3.70 9.68 -7.69
N TRP A 315 4.16 10.73 -7.04
CA TRP A 315 4.30 10.77 -5.60
C TRP A 315 3.73 12.04 -4.98
N THR A 316 3.36 11.96 -3.73
CA THR A 316 2.89 13.07 -2.90
C THR A 316 3.69 13.13 -1.61
N ARG A 317 3.81 14.33 -0.99
CA ARG A 317 4.40 14.53 0.34
C ARG A 317 3.47 15.28 1.30
N ASP A 318 2.24 15.45 0.89
CA ASP A 318 1.22 16.24 1.57
C ASP A 318 -0.15 15.51 1.60
N GLU A 319 -0.10 14.17 1.69
CA GLU A 319 -1.29 13.31 1.79
C GLU A 319 -2.25 13.48 0.61
N GLY A 320 -1.69 13.58 -0.59
CA GLY A 320 -2.49 13.63 -1.83
C GLY A 320 -3.09 15.00 -2.13
N ARG A 321 -2.67 16.09 -1.46
CA ARG A 321 -3.09 17.44 -1.87
C ARG A 321 -2.45 17.84 -3.18
N THR A 322 -1.17 17.47 -3.37
CA THR A 322 -0.45 17.65 -4.63
C THR A 322 0.27 16.37 -5.03
N TRP A 323 0.42 16.16 -6.34
CA TRP A 323 1.12 15.01 -6.91
C TRP A 323 2.19 15.47 -7.90
N ILE A 324 3.34 14.84 -7.83
CA ILE A 324 4.49 15.08 -8.71
C ILE A 324 4.70 13.82 -9.54
N ALA A 325 4.68 13.94 -10.86
CA ALA A 325 4.91 12.81 -11.77
C ALA A 325 6.37 12.32 -11.65
N ILE A 326 6.56 11.00 -11.70
CA ILE A 326 7.87 10.35 -11.80
C ILE A 326 8.11 9.97 -13.26
N ASP A 327 7.23 9.17 -13.84
CA ASP A 327 7.28 8.73 -15.24
C ASP A 327 5.89 8.37 -15.79
N THR A 328 5.85 7.90 -17.05
CA THR A 328 4.61 7.50 -17.75
C THR A 328 4.59 6.00 -18.09
N LEU A 329 5.39 5.20 -17.40
CA LEU A 329 5.50 3.77 -17.67
C LEU A 329 4.32 3.01 -17.05
N ASN A 330 4.01 1.85 -17.66
CA ASN A 330 2.94 1.00 -17.15
C ASN A 330 3.41 0.19 -15.94
N TYR A 331 2.80 0.45 -14.79
CA TYR A 331 2.99 -0.29 -13.54
C TYR A 331 1.68 -0.84 -13.01
N TRP A 332 1.80 -1.91 -12.23
CA TRP A 332 0.68 -2.54 -11.54
C TRP A 332 0.75 -2.36 -10.03
N SER A 333 1.94 -2.48 -9.47
CA SER A 333 2.15 -2.37 -8.02
C SER A 333 3.43 -1.62 -7.70
N VAL A 334 3.48 -1.07 -6.46
CA VAL A 334 4.66 -0.44 -5.88
C VAL A 334 4.72 -0.78 -4.38
N GLY A 335 5.92 -1.06 -3.88
CA GLY A 335 6.16 -1.38 -2.47
C GLY A 335 7.42 -0.74 -1.92
N PHE A 336 7.35 -0.32 -0.66
CA PHE A 336 8.45 0.24 0.13
C PHE A 336 8.53 -0.42 1.49
N SER A 337 9.73 -0.73 1.95
CA SER A 337 10.02 -1.14 3.33
C SER A 337 10.65 -0.01 4.15
N SER A 338 11.26 0.97 3.48
CA SER A 338 11.92 2.12 4.12
C SER A 338 11.90 3.34 3.19
N ARG A 339 12.43 4.47 3.69
CA ARG A 339 12.63 5.68 2.87
C ARG A 339 13.81 5.57 1.89
N ARG A 340 14.60 4.50 1.94
CA ARG A 340 15.81 4.39 1.11
C ARG A 340 15.47 3.92 -0.29
N THR A 341 14.58 2.94 -0.39
CA THR A 341 14.31 2.27 -1.65
C THR A 341 12.90 1.74 -1.71
N GLY A 342 12.28 1.87 -2.89
CA GLY A 342 11.04 1.18 -3.26
C GLY A 342 11.18 0.52 -4.62
N TRP A 343 10.23 -0.34 -4.95
CA TRP A 343 10.18 -1.04 -6.24
C TRP A 343 8.78 -0.97 -6.83
N ALA A 344 8.73 -0.61 -8.11
CA ALA A 344 7.50 -0.67 -8.91
C ALA A 344 7.63 -1.78 -9.94
N VAL A 345 6.55 -2.55 -10.13
CA VAL A 345 6.52 -3.69 -11.07
C VAL A 345 5.40 -3.54 -12.08
N GLY A 346 5.55 -4.16 -13.26
CA GLY A 346 4.56 -4.01 -14.33
C GLY A 346 4.77 -4.91 -15.53
N THR A 347 4.28 -4.45 -16.69
CA THR A 347 4.30 -5.18 -17.94
C THR A 347 5.72 -5.52 -18.42
N GLN A 348 5.85 -6.62 -19.17
CA GLN A 348 7.11 -7.07 -19.79
C GLN A 348 8.23 -7.34 -18.77
N GLY A 349 7.87 -7.87 -17.60
CA GLY A 349 8.84 -8.14 -16.54
C GLY A 349 9.45 -6.89 -15.92
N ARG A 350 8.82 -5.74 -16.09
CA ARG A 350 9.33 -4.46 -15.59
C ARG A 350 9.51 -4.49 -14.08
N VAL A 351 10.71 -4.10 -13.67
CA VAL A 351 11.05 -3.75 -12.29
C VAL A 351 11.78 -2.41 -12.33
N THR A 352 11.30 -1.46 -11.57
CA THR A 352 11.92 -0.14 -11.44
C THR A 352 12.20 0.13 -9.97
N ARG A 353 13.47 0.41 -9.67
CA ARG A 353 13.91 0.83 -8.33
C ARG A 353 13.72 2.33 -8.19
N LEU A 354 13.10 2.75 -7.09
CA LEU A 354 12.78 4.13 -6.77
C LEU A 354 13.57 4.58 -5.53
N VAL A 355 14.26 5.73 -5.60
CA VAL A 355 15.05 6.31 -4.50
C VAL A 355 14.92 7.82 -4.46
N GLY A 356 15.25 8.49 -3.32
CA GLY A 356 15.32 9.95 -3.23
C GLY A 356 14.27 10.58 -2.30
N TRP A 357 13.81 9.89 -1.28
CA TRP A 357 12.74 10.30 -0.34
C TRP A 357 13.22 11.07 0.90
#